data_2f119a2a2cf08ff0345d4be6e5ca0b94
#
_entry.id   2f119a2a2cf08ff0345d4be6e5ca0b94
#
_cell.length_a   1.000
_cell.length_b   1.000
_cell.length_c   1.000
_cell.angle_alpha   90.00
_cell.angle_beta   90.00
_cell.angle_gamma   90.00
#
_symmetry.space_group_name_H-M   'P 1'
#
loop_
_entity.id
_entity.type
_entity.pdbx_description
1 polymer ?
#
loop_
_entity_poly.entity_id
_entity_poly.type
_entity_poly.pdbx_seq_one_letter_code
_entity_poly.pdbx_strand_id
1 'polypeptide(L)'
;GCPHSETAVHQAGIAFSGYPGLIARLTGTPADKVFLMLVAGGLRIAHVTLHESVQSALARMTPELFESAAVAAIEATKGLGVQAPHLAVMGINPHAGEGGLFGREDECIAVPMVQRLIDQGYVVSGPVGADVLLAHRRHDVYLAPFHDQGHIPIKLLSPLRASALTIGTPVRFSSVGHGSAHDIAGKGIADPASVIETFALLSANGAA
;
A
#
# COMPACT_ATOMS: atom_id res chain seq x y z
N GLY A 1 -1.75 -12.56 -9.19
CA GLY A 1 -1.85 -13.84 -8.46
C GLY A 1 -3.25 -14.05 -7.90
N CYS A 2 -3.73 -15.28 -7.97
CA CYS A 2 -4.99 -15.65 -7.32
C CYS A 2 -4.80 -15.83 -5.80
N PRO A 3 -5.89 -15.82 -5.01
CA PRO A 3 -5.84 -16.15 -3.59
C PRO A 3 -5.19 -17.51 -3.35
N HIS A 4 -4.41 -17.62 -2.28
CA HIS A 4 -3.76 -18.87 -1.88
C HIS A 4 -3.78 -19.00 -0.35
N SER A 5 -3.51 -20.19 0.14
CA SER A 5 -3.36 -20.45 1.57
C SER A 5 -1.90 -20.28 1.98
N GLU A 6 -1.62 -19.31 2.85
CA GLU A 6 -0.27 -19.12 3.43
C GLU A 6 0.17 -20.38 4.20
N THR A 7 -0.77 -21.05 4.89
CA THR A 7 -0.50 -22.32 5.56
C THR A 7 -0.02 -23.39 4.58
N ALA A 8 -0.67 -23.51 3.41
CA ALA A 8 -0.26 -24.47 2.39
C ALA A 8 1.12 -24.16 1.81
N VAL A 9 1.43 -22.87 1.59
CA VAL A 9 2.75 -22.44 1.13
C VAL A 9 3.82 -22.77 2.16
N HIS A 10 3.54 -22.54 3.44
CA HIS A 10 4.46 -22.89 4.54
C HIS A 10 4.68 -24.40 4.65
N GLN A 11 3.60 -25.21 4.54
CA GLN A 11 3.69 -26.68 4.54
C GLN A 11 4.50 -27.23 3.36
N ALA A 12 4.53 -26.52 2.25
CA ALA A 12 5.39 -26.85 1.10
C ALA A 12 6.89 -26.48 1.31
N GLY A 13 7.28 -26.01 2.51
CA GLY A 13 8.64 -25.62 2.83
C GLY A 13 9.08 -24.28 2.21
N ILE A 14 8.15 -23.49 1.70
CA ILE A 14 8.44 -22.20 1.07
C ILE A 14 8.37 -21.11 2.14
N ALA A 15 9.47 -20.37 2.33
CA ALA A 15 9.46 -19.19 3.17
C ALA A 15 8.58 -18.10 2.54
N PHE A 16 7.46 -17.79 3.17
CA PHE A 16 6.47 -16.84 2.67
C PHE A 16 5.99 -15.91 3.79
N SER A 17 6.12 -14.61 3.57
CA SER A 17 5.67 -13.54 4.45
C SER A 17 4.80 -12.53 3.68
N GLY A 18 3.94 -13.07 2.80
CA GLY A 18 3.16 -12.27 1.87
C GLY A 18 3.83 -12.09 0.50
N TYR A 19 3.02 -11.67 -0.47
CA TYR A 19 3.48 -11.45 -1.83
C TYR A 19 4.59 -10.40 -1.97
N PRO A 20 4.58 -9.25 -1.26
CA PRO A 20 5.68 -8.29 -1.37
C PRO A 20 7.04 -8.93 -1.09
N GLY A 21 7.16 -9.70 -0.01
CA GLY A 21 8.40 -10.40 0.32
C GLY A 21 8.81 -11.48 -0.69
N LEU A 22 7.84 -12.21 -1.25
CA LEU A 22 8.10 -13.19 -2.31
C LEU A 22 8.62 -12.51 -3.59
N ILE A 23 7.94 -11.47 -4.05
CA ILE A 23 8.30 -10.74 -5.27
C ILE A 23 9.65 -10.04 -5.10
N ALA A 24 9.92 -9.46 -3.93
CA ALA A 24 11.24 -8.90 -3.60
C ALA A 24 12.37 -9.91 -3.84
N ARG A 25 12.23 -11.13 -3.29
CA ARG A 25 13.22 -12.19 -3.48
C ARG A 25 13.37 -12.64 -4.93
N LEU A 26 12.25 -12.82 -5.64
CA LEU A 26 12.25 -13.27 -7.03
C LEU A 26 12.84 -12.25 -8.00
N THR A 27 12.74 -10.96 -7.68
CA THR A 27 13.26 -9.87 -8.51
C THR A 27 14.64 -9.36 -8.06
N GLY A 28 15.16 -9.86 -6.94
CA GLY A 28 16.40 -9.35 -6.34
C GLY A 28 16.27 -7.92 -5.80
N THR A 29 15.04 -7.45 -5.57
CA THR A 29 14.79 -6.10 -5.04
C THR A 29 14.98 -6.10 -3.51
N PRO A 30 15.70 -5.14 -2.92
CA PRO A 30 15.83 -5.02 -1.47
C PRO A 30 14.45 -4.91 -0.79
N ALA A 31 14.27 -5.59 0.33
CA ALA A 31 12.97 -5.69 1.00
C ALA A 31 12.41 -4.34 1.50
N ASP A 32 13.31 -3.40 1.82
CA ASP A 32 13.00 -2.02 2.21
C ASP A 32 12.60 -1.10 1.05
N LYS A 33 12.59 -1.63 -0.18
CA LYS A 33 12.13 -0.94 -1.40
C LYS A 33 10.81 -1.49 -1.93
N VAL A 34 10.26 -2.53 -1.31
CA VAL A 34 9.05 -3.21 -1.78
C VAL A 34 7.91 -2.99 -0.79
N PHE A 35 6.78 -2.51 -1.29
CA PHE A 35 5.64 -2.10 -0.48
C PHE A 35 4.34 -2.69 -1.04
N LEU A 36 3.26 -2.53 -0.30
CA LEU A 36 1.91 -2.89 -0.71
C LEU A 36 1.09 -1.63 -0.96
N MET A 37 0.38 -1.60 -2.09
CA MET A 37 -0.65 -0.60 -2.36
C MET A 37 -1.99 -1.28 -2.58
N LEU A 38 -3.00 -0.92 -1.80
CA LEU A 38 -4.39 -1.34 -2.02
C LEU A 38 -5.10 -0.34 -2.94
N VAL A 39 -5.86 -0.89 -3.88
CA VAL A 39 -6.67 -0.10 -4.83
C VAL A 39 -8.09 -0.61 -4.81
N ALA A 40 -9.03 0.21 -4.40
CA ALA A 40 -10.47 -0.07 -4.43
C ALA A 40 -11.31 1.19 -4.15
N GLY A 41 -12.55 1.22 -4.59
CA GLY A 41 -13.49 2.30 -4.26
C GLY A 41 -13.02 3.71 -4.64
N GLY A 42 -12.18 3.82 -5.67
CA GLY A 42 -11.58 5.08 -6.09
C GLY A 42 -10.38 5.52 -5.25
N LEU A 43 -9.97 4.75 -4.24
CA LEU A 43 -8.79 5.01 -3.41
C LEU A 43 -7.60 4.17 -3.86
N ARG A 44 -6.39 4.75 -3.72
CA ARG A 44 -5.10 4.07 -3.78
C ARG A 44 -4.37 4.38 -2.50
N ILE A 45 -4.11 3.38 -1.66
CA ILE A 45 -3.43 3.57 -0.38
C ILE A 45 -2.21 2.65 -0.33
N ALA A 46 -1.02 3.24 -0.32
CA ALA A 46 0.24 2.56 -0.11
C ALA A 46 0.57 2.53 1.39
N HIS A 47 1.31 1.52 1.81
CA HIS A 47 1.64 1.29 3.22
C HIS A 47 3.15 1.30 3.40
N VAL A 48 3.63 2.04 4.40
CA VAL A 48 5.05 2.06 4.79
C VAL A 48 5.40 0.77 5.53
N THR A 49 4.53 0.33 6.44
CA THR A 49 4.68 -0.89 7.23
C THR A 49 3.46 -1.80 7.08
N LEU A 50 3.64 -3.11 7.24
CA LEU A 50 2.59 -4.11 6.99
C LEU A 50 2.42 -5.07 8.18
N HIS A 51 2.74 -6.36 7.97
CA HIS A 51 2.48 -7.46 8.90
C HIS A 51 3.56 -7.55 9.98
N GLU A 52 3.57 -6.61 10.88
CA GLU A 52 4.49 -6.53 12.02
C GLU A 52 3.80 -5.86 13.21
N SER A 53 4.38 -5.95 14.41
CA SER A 53 3.81 -5.26 15.57
C SER A 53 3.92 -3.74 15.41
N VAL A 54 2.98 -2.98 15.99
CA VAL A 54 3.02 -1.51 15.95
C VAL A 54 4.33 -0.97 16.53
N GLN A 55 4.86 -1.60 17.58
CA GLN A 55 6.14 -1.23 18.16
C GLN A 55 7.30 -1.45 17.18
N SER A 56 7.33 -2.60 16.48
CA SER A 56 8.33 -2.89 15.45
C SER A 56 8.22 -1.93 14.27
N ALA A 57 7.00 -1.68 13.81
CA ALA A 57 6.71 -0.76 12.73
C ALA A 57 7.25 0.64 13.06
N LEU A 58 6.93 1.17 14.24
CA LEU A 58 7.41 2.48 14.66
C LEU A 58 8.94 2.53 14.79
N ALA A 59 9.55 1.50 15.38
CA ALA A 59 11.01 1.45 15.58
C ALA A 59 11.82 1.44 14.27
N ARG A 60 11.26 0.92 13.16
CA ARG A 60 11.93 0.90 11.86
C ARG A 60 11.57 2.06 10.94
N MET A 61 10.61 2.90 11.33
CA MET A 61 10.24 4.07 10.53
C MET A 61 11.38 5.08 10.52
N THR A 62 11.85 5.41 9.32
CA THR A 62 12.82 6.47 9.06
C THR A 62 12.34 7.35 7.91
N PRO A 63 12.84 8.57 7.77
CA PRO A 63 12.54 9.41 6.61
C PRO A 63 12.84 8.71 5.28
N GLU A 64 13.91 7.89 5.22
CA GLU A 64 14.35 7.17 4.02
C GLU A 64 13.38 6.03 3.65
N LEU A 65 12.83 5.31 4.65
CA LEU A 65 11.83 4.27 4.42
C LEU A 65 10.52 4.90 3.90
N PHE A 66 10.09 6.01 4.51
CA PHE A 66 8.92 6.76 4.04
C PHE A 66 9.10 7.28 2.62
N GLU A 67 10.27 7.87 2.30
CA GLU A 67 10.59 8.37 0.97
C GLU A 67 10.55 7.24 -0.07
N SER A 68 11.14 6.08 0.26
CA SER A 68 11.09 4.90 -0.61
C SER A 68 9.67 4.44 -0.89
N ALA A 69 8.82 4.40 0.13
CA ALA A 69 7.42 4.02 0.00
C ALA A 69 6.61 5.05 -0.81
N ALA A 70 6.86 6.34 -0.57
CA ALA A 70 6.22 7.44 -1.29
C ALA A 70 6.55 7.41 -2.78
N VAL A 71 7.83 7.29 -3.13
CA VAL A 71 8.28 7.20 -4.53
C VAL A 71 7.69 5.96 -5.20
N ALA A 72 7.71 4.79 -4.53
CA ALA A 72 7.10 3.58 -5.07
C ALA A 72 5.59 3.75 -5.32
N ALA A 73 4.88 4.44 -4.43
CA ALA A 73 3.45 4.73 -4.57
C ALA A 73 3.15 5.68 -5.75
N ILE A 74 3.96 6.73 -5.90
CA ILE A 74 3.85 7.69 -7.02
C ILE A 74 4.09 6.97 -8.35
N GLU A 75 5.19 6.21 -8.46
CA GLU A 75 5.54 5.52 -9.71
C GLU A 75 4.51 4.43 -10.07
N ALA A 76 4.02 3.68 -9.08
CA ALA A 76 2.93 2.73 -9.32
C ALA A 76 1.65 3.44 -9.80
N THR A 77 1.33 4.61 -9.25
CA THR A 77 0.15 5.39 -9.64
C THR A 77 0.31 5.98 -11.05
N LYS A 78 1.51 6.42 -11.44
CA LYS A 78 1.83 6.76 -12.83
C LYS A 78 1.61 5.56 -13.75
N GLY A 79 2.08 4.38 -13.34
CA GLY A 79 1.86 3.12 -14.05
C GLY A 79 0.38 2.73 -14.18
N LEU A 80 -0.50 3.27 -13.38
CA LEU A 80 -1.96 3.15 -13.48
C LEU A 80 -2.62 4.28 -14.29
N GLY A 81 -1.84 5.13 -14.97
CA GLY A 81 -2.33 6.15 -15.91
C GLY A 81 -2.49 7.57 -15.36
N VAL A 82 -2.13 7.82 -14.12
CA VAL A 82 -2.14 9.18 -13.55
C VAL A 82 -0.79 9.84 -13.82
N GLN A 83 -0.73 10.81 -14.75
CA GLN A 83 0.54 11.38 -15.22
C GLN A 83 1.33 12.16 -14.15
N ALA A 84 0.64 12.94 -13.32
CA ALA A 84 1.23 13.73 -12.25
C ALA A 84 0.50 13.47 -10.92
N PRO A 85 0.75 12.31 -10.26
CA PRO A 85 0.02 11.94 -9.06
C PRO A 85 0.27 12.91 -7.90
N HIS A 86 -0.80 13.36 -7.26
CA HIS A 86 -0.74 14.07 -6.00
C HIS A 86 -0.78 13.05 -4.86
N LEU A 87 0.33 12.90 -4.15
CA LEU A 87 0.44 12.05 -2.97
C LEU A 87 0.03 12.80 -1.72
N ALA A 88 -0.81 12.18 -0.88
CA ALA A 88 -1.08 12.65 0.48
C ALA A 88 -0.47 11.72 1.51
N VAL A 89 0.27 12.28 2.45
CA VAL A 89 0.92 11.53 3.55
C VAL A 89 0.05 11.58 4.79
N MET A 90 -0.36 10.42 5.29
CA MET A 90 -1.10 10.30 6.55
C MET A 90 -0.16 10.46 7.74
N GLY A 91 -0.66 11.09 8.81
CA GLY A 91 0.09 11.25 10.05
C GLY A 91 0.42 9.91 10.72
N ILE A 92 1.58 9.87 11.35
CA ILE A 92 2.00 8.75 12.22
C ILE A 92 1.19 8.79 13.50
N ASN A 93 1.09 9.97 14.10
CA ASN A 93 0.33 10.23 15.33
C ASN A 93 -1.04 10.85 15.04
N PRO A 94 -1.96 10.81 16.02
CA PRO A 94 -3.21 11.56 15.92
C PRO A 94 -2.96 13.03 15.57
N HIS A 95 -3.74 13.60 14.65
CA HIS A 95 -3.61 14.97 14.18
C HIS A 95 -2.20 15.31 13.63
N ALA A 96 -1.47 14.29 13.13
CA ALA A 96 -0.07 14.44 12.69
C ALA A 96 0.82 15.06 13.77
N GLY A 97 0.64 14.63 15.01
CA GLY A 97 1.42 15.05 16.18
C GLY A 97 0.99 16.36 16.81
N GLU A 98 0.09 17.17 16.19
CA GLU A 98 -0.38 18.46 16.72
C GLU A 98 0.76 19.36 17.24
N GLY A 99 1.80 19.59 16.41
CA GLY A 99 2.98 20.36 16.80
C GLY A 99 3.79 19.73 17.94
N GLY A 100 3.82 18.40 18.02
CA GLY A 100 4.57 17.64 19.03
C GLY A 100 3.78 17.31 20.30
N LEU A 101 2.50 17.72 20.39
CA LEU A 101 1.67 17.45 21.57
C LEU A 101 1.40 15.94 21.74
N PHE A 102 1.23 15.20 20.63
CA PHE A 102 0.92 13.77 20.62
C PHE A 102 2.09 12.89 20.13
N GLY A 103 3.31 13.39 20.21
CA GLY A 103 4.52 12.74 19.74
C GLY A 103 5.23 13.56 18.68
N ARG A 104 6.51 13.26 18.48
CA ARG A 104 7.38 14.01 17.55
C ARG A 104 7.73 13.25 16.28
N GLU A 105 7.17 12.07 16.08
CA GLU A 105 7.50 11.20 14.96
C GLU A 105 7.12 11.85 13.62
N ASP A 106 5.99 12.55 13.57
CA ASP A 106 5.60 13.30 12.38
C ASP A 106 6.60 14.41 12.05
N GLU A 107 7.05 15.19 13.05
CA GLU A 107 8.05 16.25 12.88
C GLU A 107 9.42 15.71 12.48
N CYS A 108 9.82 14.54 13.04
CA CYS A 108 11.16 13.99 12.83
C CYS A 108 11.26 13.08 11.60
N ILE A 109 10.15 12.50 11.14
CA ILE A 109 10.13 11.49 10.08
C ILE A 109 9.33 11.97 8.86
N ALA A 110 8.03 12.25 9.02
CA ALA A 110 7.15 12.52 7.89
C ALA A 110 7.38 13.91 7.29
N VAL A 111 7.50 14.94 8.11
CA VAL A 111 7.71 16.34 7.63
C VAL A 111 8.99 16.47 6.79
N PRO A 112 10.19 16.04 7.24
CA PRO A 112 11.40 16.17 6.44
C PRO A 112 11.37 15.33 5.16
N MET A 113 10.68 14.18 5.16
CA MET A 113 10.48 13.38 3.96
C MET A 113 9.58 14.11 2.95
N VAL A 114 8.46 14.69 3.39
CA VAL A 114 7.55 15.46 2.53
C VAL A 114 8.32 16.62 1.88
N GLN A 115 9.12 17.37 2.68
CA GLN A 115 9.91 18.49 2.15
C GLN A 115 10.91 18.02 1.10
N ARG A 116 11.64 16.93 1.34
CA ARG A 116 12.59 16.37 0.36
C ARG A 116 11.91 15.99 -0.96
N LEU A 117 10.72 15.40 -0.91
CA LEU A 117 9.98 15.05 -2.13
C LEU A 117 9.50 16.30 -2.90
N ILE A 118 9.06 17.34 -2.20
CA ILE A 118 8.71 18.63 -2.81
C ILE A 118 9.93 19.24 -3.50
N ASP A 119 11.09 19.24 -2.84
CA ASP A 119 12.35 19.76 -3.39
C ASP A 119 12.82 18.97 -4.63
N GLN A 120 12.44 17.67 -4.72
CA GLN A 120 12.67 16.81 -5.88
C GLN A 120 11.63 17.01 -7.00
N GLY A 121 10.63 17.86 -6.80
CA GLY A 121 9.61 18.20 -7.79
C GLY A 121 8.37 17.29 -7.78
N TYR A 122 8.19 16.45 -6.77
CA TYR A 122 6.95 15.67 -6.61
C TYR A 122 5.82 16.53 -6.03
N VAL A 123 4.58 16.21 -6.41
CA VAL A 123 3.38 16.84 -5.85
C VAL A 123 2.97 16.06 -4.62
N VAL A 124 3.33 16.57 -3.44
CA VAL A 124 3.10 15.90 -2.15
C VAL A 124 2.51 16.87 -1.14
N SER A 125 1.60 16.38 -0.30
CA SER A 125 1.05 17.13 0.83
C SER A 125 1.00 16.27 2.10
N GLY A 126 0.98 16.93 3.26
CA GLY A 126 0.95 16.28 4.58
C GLY A 126 2.23 16.55 5.39
N PRO A 127 2.42 15.82 6.51
CA PRO A 127 1.47 14.84 7.08
C PRO A 127 0.19 15.50 7.59
N VAL A 128 -0.94 14.79 7.43
CA VAL A 128 -2.28 15.21 7.90
C VAL A 128 -2.99 13.99 8.48
N GLY A 129 -3.87 14.18 9.46
CA GLY A 129 -4.66 13.10 10.03
C GLY A 129 -5.35 12.25 8.97
N ALA A 130 -5.26 10.92 9.08
CA ALA A 130 -5.80 9.98 8.09
C ALA A 130 -7.31 10.15 7.90
N ASP A 131 -8.05 10.43 8.97
CA ASP A 131 -9.48 10.69 8.97
C ASP A 131 -9.84 11.91 8.11
N VAL A 132 -9.10 13.00 8.23
CA VAL A 132 -9.30 14.23 7.45
C VAL A 132 -9.03 13.98 5.96
N LEU A 133 -7.90 13.32 5.64
CA LEU A 133 -7.55 13.02 4.25
C LEU A 133 -8.59 12.12 3.59
N LEU A 134 -9.05 11.09 4.28
CA LEU A 134 -10.00 10.12 3.75
C LEU A 134 -11.44 10.65 3.69
N ALA A 135 -11.80 11.61 4.54
CA ALA A 135 -13.10 12.28 4.46
C ALA A 135 -13.24 13.09 3.15
N HIS A 136 -12.17 13.72 2.70
CA HIS A 136 -12.22 14.61 1.52
C HIS A 136 -11.84 13.93 0.20
N ARG A 137 -11.00 12.91 0.19
CA ARG A 137 -10.58 12.10 -0.98
C ARG A 137 -10.14 12.91 -2.19
N ARG A 138 -9.30 13.94 -2.01
CA ARG A 138 -8.90 14.89 -3.05
C ARG A 138 -7.55 14.58 -3.71
N HIS A 139 -6.92 13.45 -3.34
CA HIS A 139 -5.59 13.09 -3.79
C HIS A 139 -5.64 11.80 -4.61
N ASP A 140 -4.66 11.62 -5.48
CA ASP A 140 -4.58 10.46 -6.38
C ASP A 140 -4.11 9.20 -5.67
N VAL A 141 -3.25 9.37 -4.65
CA VAL A 141 -2.70 8.28 -3.84
C VAL A 141 -2.42 8.76 -2.43
N TYR A 142 -2.52 7.83 -1.47
CA TYR A 142 -2.29 8.08 -0.05
C TYR A 142 -1.18 7.18 0.46
N LEU A 143 -0.35 7.69 1.37
CA LEU A 143 0.67 6.93 2.07
C LEU A 143 0.27 6.76 3.53
N ALA A 144 0.01 5.53 3.94
CA ALA A 144 -0.33 5.17 5.31
C ALA A 144 0.90 4.65 6.04
N PRO A 145 1.28 5.22 7.20
CA PRO A 145 2.33 4.69 8.07
C PRO A 145 2.09 3.24 8.48
N PHE A 146 0.87 2.91 8.92
CA PHE A 146 0.50 1.63 9.49
C PHE A 146 -0.51 0.87 8.65
N HIS A 147 -0.47 -0.46 8.76
CA HIS A 147 -1.36 -1.38 8.07
C HIS A 147 -2.85 -0.99 8.17
N ASP A 148 -3.37 -0.79 9.37
CA ASP A 148 -4.81 -0.59 9.59
C ASP A 148 -5.30 0.77 9.09
N GLN A 149 -4.45 1.80 9.06
CA GLN A 149 -4.81 3.11 8.49
C GLN A 149 -5.22 3.01 7.01
N GLY A 150 -4.64 2.10 6.26
CA GLY A 150 -4.98 1.89 4.86
C GLY A 150 -5.95 0.73 4.61
N HIS A 151 -5.81 -0.37 5.33
CA HIS A 151 -6.65 -1.56 5.13
C HIS A 151 -8.10 -1.34 5.54
N ILE A 152 -8.35 -0.71 6.70
CA ILE A 152 -9.70 -0.48 7.21
C ILE A 152 -10.55 0.32 6.20
N PRO A 153 -10.14 1.51 5.74
CA PRO A 153 -10.95 2.29 4.80
C PRO A 153 -11.20 1.57 3.48
N ILE A 154 -10.19 0.89 2.93
CA ILE A 154 -10.35 0.09 1.71
C ILE A 154 -11.37 -1.03 1.90
N LYS A 155 -11.28 -1.76 3.01
CA LYS A 155 -12.20 -2.87 3.30
C LYS A 155 -13.63 -2.40 3.59
N LEU A 156 -13.81 -1.25 4.22
CA LEU A 156 -15.13 -0.66 4.44
C LEU A 156 -15.80 -0.22 3.12
N LEU A 157 -15.01 0.34 2.19
CA LEU A 157 -15.53 0.79 0.90
C LEU A 157 -15.74 -0.35 -0.09
N SER A 158 -14.89 -1.36 -0.06
CA SER A 158 -14.89 -2.45 -1.03
C SER A 158 -14.38 -3.75 -0.41
N PRO A 159 -15.21 -4.42 0.41
CA PRO A 159 -14.76 -5.56 1.23
C PRO A 159 -14.25 -6.75 0.41
N LEU A 160 -14.78 -6.94 -0.81
CA LEU A 160 -14.47 -8.09 -1.65
C LEU A 160 -13.74 -7.77 -2.97
N ARG A 161 -13.55 -6.49 -3.30
CA ARG A 161 -13.08 -6.07 -4.64
C ARG A 161 -11.85 -5.17 -4.59
N ALA A 162 -10.94 -5.44 -3.66
CA ALA A 162 -9.68 -4.71 -3.58
C ALA A 162 -8.58 -5.44 -4.36
N SER A 163 -7.81 -4.68 -5.15
CA SER A 163 -6.55 -5.11 -5.73
C SER A 163 -5.41 -4.83 -4.76
N ALA A 164 -4.49 -5.79 -4.61
CA ALA A 164 -3.35 -5.68 -3.71
C ALA A 164 -2.05 -5.70 -4.54
N LEU A 165 -1.57 -4.51 -4.90
CA LEU A 165 -0.40 -4.33 -5.75
C LEU A 165 0.88 -4.40 -4.92
N THR A 166 1.83 -5.22 -5.35
CA THR A 166 3.22 -5.12 -4.90
C THR A 166 3.91 -4.03 -5.71
N ILE A 167 4.39 -2.99 -5.06
CA ILE A 167 5.00 -1.80 -5.66
C ILE A 167 6.47 -1.66 -5.26
N GLY A 168 7.25 -0.87 -6.00
CA GLY A 168 8.69 -0.72 -5.79
C GLY A 168 9.54 -1.82 -6.44
N THR A 169 8.94 -2.68 -7.27
CA THR A 169 9.62 -3.76 -8.00
C THR A 169 9.63 -3.49 -9.50
N PRO A 170 10.56 -4.08 -10.27
CA PRO A 170 10.62 -3.92 -11.73
C PRO A 170 9.47 -4.62 -12.46
N VAL A 171 8.66 -5.43 -11.76
CA VAL A 171 7.53 -6.16 -12.34
C VAL A 171 6.21 -5.63 -11.77
N ARG A 172 5.20 -5.54 -12.61
CA ARG A 172 3.84 -5.24 -12.14
C ARG A 172 3.21 -6.52 -11.60
N PHE A 173 3.00 -6.57 -10.30
CA PHE A 173 2.35 -7.71 -9.65
C PHE A 173 1.19 -7.23 -8.78
N SER A 174 0.08 -7.94 -8.87
CA SER A 174 -1.05 -7.78 -7.96
C SER A 174 -1.63 -9.14 -7.57
N SER A 175 -2.09 -9.22 -6.35
CA SER A 175 -3.07 -10.20 -5.88
C SER A 175 -4.40 -9.49 -5.60
N VAL A 176 -5.31 -10.18 -4.95
CA VAL A 176 -6.61 -9.65 -4.53
C VAL A 176 -6.68 -9.47 -3.03
N GLY A 177 -7.57 -8.61 -2.57
CA GLY A 177 -7.70 -8.27 -1.16
C GLY A 177 -8.50 -9.27 -0.31
N HIS A 178 -8.74 -10.52 -0.78
CA HIS A 178 -9.46 -11.56 -0.03
C HIS A 178 -8.67 -12.87 0.01
N GLY A 179 -9.02 -13.76 0.93
CA GLY A 179 -8.35 -15.04 1.14
C GLY A 179 -8.85 -16.16 0.20
N SER A 180 -8.39 -17.36 0.45
CA SER A 180 -8.63 -18.57 -0.37
C SER A 180 -10.04 -19.16 -0.26
N ALA A 181 -10.89 -18.68 0.65
CA ALA A 181 -12.31 -19.03 0.76
C ALA A 181 -12.58 -20.55 0.77
N HIS A 182 -11.87 -21.29 1.61
CA HIS A 182 -11.99 -22.76 1.72
C HIS A 182 -13.41 -23.24 2.04
N ASP A 183 -14.21 -22.41 2.71
CA ASP A 183 -15.59 -22.67 3.07
C ASP A 183 -16.53 -22.85 1.87
N ILE A 184 -16.18 -22.30 0.71
CA ILE A 184 -16.93 -22.43 -0.54
C ILE A 184 -16.24 -23.32 -1.58
N ALA A 185 -15.16 -24.00 -1.22
CA ALA A 185 -14.43 -24.88 -2.13
C ALA A 185 -15.34 -26.01 -2.66
N GLY A 186 -15.30 -26.25 -3.97
CA GLY A 186 -16.12 -27.27 -4.64
C GLY A 186 -17.60 -26.92 -4.83
N LYS A 187 -18.08 -25.76 -4.34
CA LYS A 187 -19.50 -25.37 -4.44
C LYS A 187 -19.87 -24.64 -5.74
N GLY A 188 -18.88 -24.24 -6.55
CA GLY A 188 -19.11 -23.53 -7.83
C GLY A 188 -19.69 -22.12 -7.67
N ILE A 189 -19.54 -21.49 -6.51
CA ILE A 189 -20.14 -20.17 -6.17
C ILE A 189 -19.08 -19.08 -5.93
N ALA A 190 -17.82 -19.35 -6.23
CA ALA A 190 -16.75 -18.35 -6.08
C ALA A 190 -16.98 -17.16 -7.04
N ASP A 191 -16.91 -15.94 -6.48
CA ASP A 191 -17.01 -14.70 -7.28
C ASP A 191 -15.63 -14.34 -7.86
N PRO A 192 -15.41 -14.36 -9.19
CA PRO A 192 -14.15 -13.99 -9.81
C PRO A 192 -13.95 -12.50 -9.98
N ALA A 193 -14.92 -11.66 -9.63
CA ALA A 193 -14.95 -10.23 -9.96
C ALA A 193 -13.67 -9.50 -9.51
N SER A 194 -13.16 -9.79 -8.30
CA SER A 194 -11.93 -9.16 -7.79
C SER A 194 -10.71 -9.45 -8.67
N VAL A 195 -10.57 -10.68 -9.16
CA VAL A 195 -9.47 -11.08 -10.06
C VAL A 195 -9.62 -10.40 -11.42
N ILE A 196 -10.83 -10.34 -11.95
CA ILE A 196 -11.14 -9.71 -13.25
C ILE A 196 -10.88 -8.20 -13.18
N GLU A 197 -11.36 -7.52 -12.13
CA GLU A 197 -11.12 -6.10 -11.90
C GLU A 197 -9.62 -5.78 -11.73
N THR A 198 -8.90 -6.62 -10.98
CA THR A 198 -7.43 -6.49 -10.82
C THR A 198 -6.70 -6.67 -12.16
N PHE A 199 -7.12 -7.62 -12.99
CA PHE A 199 -6.55 -7.80 -14.32
C PHE A 199 -6.83 -6.59 -15.21
N ALA A 200 -8.07 -6.09 -15.22
CA ALA A 200 -8.44 -4.89 -15.97
C ALA A 200 -7.63 -3.65 -15.51
N LEU A 201 -7.47 -3.46 -14.19
CA LEU A 201 -6.66 -2.37 -13.62
C LEU A 201 -5.22 -2.38 -14.14
N LEU A 202 -4.59 -3.56 -14.20
CA LEU A 202 -3.21 -3.68 -14.66
C LEU A 202 -3.06 -3.61 -16.19
N SER A 203 -4.11 -3.99 -16.93
CA SER A 203 -4.09 -4.07 -18.40
C SER A 203 -4.45 -2.73 -19.06
N ALA A 204 -5.26 -1.90 -18.42
CA ALA A 204 -5.78 -0.65 -19.00
C ALA A 204 -4.67 0.34 -19.43
N ASN A 205 -3.45 0.19 -18.90
CA ASN A 205 -2.29 1.03 -19.21
C ASN A 205 -1.11 0.24 -19.79
N GLY A 206 -1.35 -1.00 -20.25
CA GLY A 206 -0.34 -1.87 -20.87
C GLY A 206 -0.28 -1.82 -22.39
N ALA A 207 -1.15 -1.03 -23.02
CA ALA A 207 -1.20 -0.83 -24.45
C ALA A 207 -0.68 0.58 -24.81
N ALA A 208 0.64 0.78 -24.71
CA ALA A 208 1.36 1.89 -25.32
C ALA A 208 2.64 1.35 -25.95
#